data_449e1e28512b367009b0e3ef598d612d
#
_entry.id   449e1e28512b367009b0e3ef598d612d
#
_cell.length_a   1.000
_cell.length_b   1.000
_cell.length_c   1.000
_cell.angle_alpha   90.00
_cell.angle_beta   90.00
_cell.angle_gamma   90.00
#
_symmetry.space_group_name_H-M   'P 1'
#
loop_
_entity.id
_entity.type
_entity.pdbx_description
1 polymer ?
#
loop_
_entity_poly.entity_id
_entity_poly.type
_entity_poly.pdbx_seq_one_letter_code
_entity_poly.pdbx_strand_id
1 'polypeptide(L)'
;MSTRTVPGTRRRSSAVTWIDHRHAFVATTTPHGRVKITEIDHRGHSKSAGMRYLTRIVDRIGDRDRVVIVGPGRVRMRLERAYVSLVRRPEHLVDVEPAKLLDRDELVSRLAELSA
;
A
#
# COMPACT_ATOMS: atom_id res chain seq x y z
N MET A 1 -14.37 32.13 1.74
CA MET A 1 -14.40 31.50 1.73
C MET A 1 -14.07 30.69 1.71
N SER A 2 -14.14 30.65 2.07
CA SER A 2 -13.82 29.79 2.04
C SER A 2 -14.08 28.86 1.63
N THR A 3 -13.99 28.77 0.95
CA THR A 3 -14.23 27.69 0.59
C THR A 3 -13.74 26.63 1.21
N ARG A 4 -13.90 26.43 1.66
CA ARG A 4 -13.38 25.61 2.21
C ARG A 4 -13.70 24.33 2.08
N THR A 5 -12.99 23.55 2.11
CA THR A 5 -13.27 22.16 1.90
C THR A 5 -14.11 21.64 3.04
N VAL A 6 -15.25 21.14 2.72
CA VAL A 6 -16.13 20.55 3.73
C VAL A 6 -15.59 19.18 4.07
N PRO A 7 -15.42 18.85 5.38
CA PRO A 7 -15.05 17.48 5.76
C PRO A 7 -16.07 16.49 5.22
N GLY A 8 -15.63 15.39 4.68
CA GLY A 8 -16.48 14.37 4.09
C GLY A 8 -16.63 14.47 2.58
N THR A 9 -16.33 15.62 1.98
CA THR A 9 -16.27 15.73 0.53
C THR A 9 -14.91 15.31 -0.02
N ARG A 10 -13.90 15.35 0.83
CA ARG A 10 -12.54 14.96 0.45
C ARG A 10 -12.44 13.45 0.46
N ARG A 11 -11.96 12.88 -0.64
CA ARG A 11 -11.68 11.45 -0.70
C ARG A 11 -10.49 11.11 0.18
N ARG A 12 -10.57 9.96 0.85
CA ARG A 12 -9.46 9.44 1.61
C ARG A 12 -8.40 8.92 0.66
N SER A 13 -7.15 9.19 0.99
CA SER A 13 -6.05 8.61 0.24
C SER A 13 -5.87 7.16 0.69
N SER A 14 -5.68 6.27 -0.27
CA SER A 14 -5.63 4.84 0.01
C SER A 14 -4.53 4.16 -0.77
N ALA A 15 -4.06 3.05 -0.24
CA ALA A 15 -3.10 2.19 -0.92
C ALA A 15 -3.47 0.73 -0.69
N VAL A 16 -3.43 -0.06 -1.75
CA VAL A 16 -3.51 -1.51 -1.69
C VAL A 16 -2.20 -2.04 -2.26
N THR A 17 -1.48 -2.81 -1.46
CA THR A 17 -0.20 -3.37 -1.86
C THR A 17 -0.29 -4.87 -1.88
N TRP A 18 0.00 -5.47 -3.03
CA TRP A 18 0.23 -6.90 -3.13
C TRP A 18 1.74 -7.12 -3.12
N ILE A 19 2.19 -8.09 -2.34
CA ILE A 19 3.62 -8.37 -2.19
C ILE A 19 3.90 -9.86 -2.10
N ASP A 20 4.93 -10.30 -2.82
CA ASP A 20 5.57 -11.59 -2.56
C ASP A 20 7.07 -11.35 -2.39
N HIS A 21 7.86 -12.43 -2.34
CA HIS A 21 9.29 -12.29 -2.11
C HIS A 21 10.09 -11.84 -3.34
N ARG A 22 9.44 -11.68 -4.49
CA ARG A 22 10.08 -11.28 -5.75
C ARG A 22 9.67 -9.88 -6.19
N HIS A 23 8.42 -9.52 -6.00
CA HIS A 23 7.94 -8.22 -6.46
C HIS A 23 6.69 -7.80 -5.70
N ALA A 24 6.35 -6.54 -5.86
CA ALA A 24 5.17 -5.97 -5.25
C ALA A 24 4.48 -5.03 -6.23
N PHE A 25 3.17 -4.92 -6.11
CA PHE A 25 2.38 -3.93 -6.81
C PHE A 25 1.76 -3.00 -5.78
N VAL A 26 2.04 -1.72 -5.89
CA VAL A 26 1.49 -0.71 -4.99
C VAL A 26 0.48 0.12 -5.79
N ALA A 27 -0.79 -0.04 -5.47
CA ALA A 27 -1.87 0.73 -6.07
C ALA A 27 -2.25 1.84 -5.12
N THR A 28 -2.21 3.08 -5.57
CA THR A 28 -2.51 4.25 -4.74
C THR A 28 -3.51 5.15 -5.42
N THR A 29 -4.28 5.88 -4.60
CA THR A 29 -5.14 6.95 -5.11
C THR A 29 -4.49 8.30 -4.86
N THR A 30 -4.66 9.21 -5.80
CA THR A 30 -4.32 10.61 -5.62
C THR A 30 -5.50 11.33 -4.97
N PRO A 31 -5.30 12.55 -4.43
CA PRO A 31 -6.41 13.34 -3.91
C PRO A 31 -7.52 13.61 -4.93
N HIS A 32 -7.20 13.50 -6.22
CA HIS A 32 -8.16 13.71 -7.31
C HIS A 32 -8.82 12.41 -7.77
N GLY A 33 -8.57 11.31 -7.08
CA GLY A 33 -9.17 10.02 -7.40
C GLY A 33 -8.50 9.24 -8.52
N ARG A 34 -7.35 9.68 -8.98
CA ARG A 34 -6.58 8.92 -9.97
C ARG A 34 -5.93 7.71 -9.32
N VAL A 35 -5.83 6.63 -10.07
CA VAL A 35 -5.17 5.42 -9.62
C VAL A 35 -3.79 5.33 -10.27
N LYS A 36 -2.80 5.04 -9.45
CA LYS A 36 -1.44 4.78 -9.92
C LYS A 36 -0.99 3.43 -9.38
N ILE A 37 -0.50 2.57 -10.26
CA ILE A 37 0.04 1.26 -9.87
C ILE A 37 1.53 1.27 -10.18
N THR A 38 2.33 0.95 -9.17
CA THR A 38 3.78 0.89 -9.31
C THR A 38 4.23 -0.53 -8.99
N GLU A 39 5.08 -1.09 -9.85
CA GLU A 39 5.70 -2.38 -9.58
C GLU A 39 7.09 -2.14 -9.00
N ILE A 40 7.43 -2.90 -7.96
CA ILE A 40 8.73 -2.83 -7.30
C ILE A 40 9.30 -4.24 -7.25
N ASP A 41 10.51 -4.41 -7.79
CA ASP A 41 11.18 -5.71 -7.81
C ASP A 41 12.16 -5.84 -6.66
N HIS A 42 12.19 -7.04 -6.08
CA HIS A 42 13.19 -7.39 -5.08
C HIS A 42 14.44 -7.87 -5.80
N ARG A 43 15.55 -7.17 -5.61
CA ARG A 43 16.84 -7.50 -6.21
C ARG A 43 17.85 -7.87 -5.14
N GLY A 44 18.57 -8.97 -5.36
CA GLY A 44 19.58 -9.45 -4.43
C GLY A 44 19.02 -10.42 -3.40
N HIS A 45 19.93 -11.01 -2.62
CA HIS A 45 19.57 -12.06 -1.66
C HIS A 45 20.02 -11.77 -0.24
N SER A 46 20.69 -10.64 -0.01
CA SER A 46 21.17 -10.30 1.32
C SER A 46 20.03 -9.74 2.20
N LYS A 47 20.27 -9.72 3.51
CA LYS A 47 19.34 -9.07 4.44
C LYS A 47 19.13 -7.59 4.09
N SER A 48 20.21 -6.90 3.74
CA SER A 48 20.10 -5.47 3.38
C SER A 48 19.33 -5.27 2.09
N ALA A 49 19.42 -6.19 1.12
CA ALA A 49 18.60 -6.14 -0.10
C ALA A 49 17.13 -6.30 0.25
N GLY A 50 16.81 -7.22 1.16
CA GLY A 50 15.44 -7.42 1.63
C GLY A 50 14.89 -6.18 2.33
N MET A 51 15.69 -5.56 3.18
CA MET A 51 15.30 -4.33 3.87
C MET A 51 15.07 -3.18 2.89
N ARG A 52 15.95 -3.04 1.89
CA ARG A 52 15.77 -2.02 0.86
C ARG A 52 14.49 -2.24 0.06
N TYR A 53 14.17 -3.49 -0.24
CA TYR A 53 12.93 -3.84 -0.92
C TYR A 53 11.71 -3.36 -0.13
N LEU A 54 11.64 -3.74 1.14
CA LEU A 54 10.53 -3.34 2.01
C LEU A 54 10.46 -1.82 2.18
N THR A 55 11.59 -1.16 2.37
CA THR A 55 11.64 0.29 2.53
C THR A 55 11.14 1.01 1.27
N ARG A 56 11.52 0.52 0.09
CA ARG A 56 11.04 1.11 -1.17
C ARG A 56 9.52 1.00 -1.30
N ILE A 57 8.97 -0.13 -0.86
CA ILE A 57 7.51 -0.33 -0.88
C ILE A 57 6.83 0.63 0.10
N VAL A 58 7.34 0.74 1.32
CA VAL A 58 6.79 1.66 2.32
C VAL A 58 6.85 3.10 1.80
N ASP A 59 7.96 3.49 1.19
CA ASP A 59 8.09 4.83 0.61
C ASP A 59 7.05 5.07 -0.48
N ARG A 60 6.76 4.07 -1.28
CA ARG A 60 5.76 4.21 -2.35
C ARG A 60 4.34 4.27 -1.79
N ILE A 61 4.06 3.51 -0.73
CA ILE A 61 2.78 3.61 -0.05
C ILE A 61 2.61 5.02 0.51
N GLY A 62 3.64 5.54 1.14
CA GLY A 62 3.62 6.87 1.71
C GLY A 62 2.64 6.98 2.87
N ASP A 63 2.32 8.22 3.22
CA ASP A 63 1.37 8.50 4.30
C ASP A 63 -0.05 8.53 3.74
N ARG A 64 -0.69 7.38 3.73
CA ARG A 64 -2.06 7.22 3.26
C ARG A 64 -3.01 7.07 4.44
N ASP A 65 -4.23 7.52 4.27
CA ASP A 65 -5.25 7.40 5.33
C ASP A 65 -5.65 5.95 5.59
N ARG A 66 -5.66 5.13 4.53
CA ARG A 66 -6.01 3.71 4.62
C ARG A 66 -5.07 2.88 3.78
N VAL A 67 -4.56 1.81 4.36
CA VAL A 67 -3.63 0.91 3.70
C VAL A 67 -4.07 -0.54 3.92
N VAL A 68 -4.06 -1.32 2.85
CA VAL A 68 -4.27 -2.77 2.91
C VAL A 68 -3.04 -3.43 2.30
N ILE A 69 -2.52 -4.44 2.97
CA ILE A 69 -1.40 -5.24 2.50
C ILE A 69 -1.90 -6.66 2.26
N VAL A 70 -1.68 -7.19 1.08
CA VAL A 70 -2.09 -8.55 0.72
C VAL A 70 -0.94 -9.29 0.08
N GLY A 71 -0.96 -10.60 0.16
CA GLY A 71 0.04 -11.42 -0.51
C GLY A 71 0.21 -12.78 0.12
N PRO A 72 0.88 -13.69 -0.58
CA PRO A 72 1.13 -15.03 -0.08
C PRO A 72 2.27 -15.05 0.94
N GLY A 73 2.29 -16.06 1.76
CA GLY A 73 3.41 -16.33 2.66
C GLY A 73 3.59 -15.29 3.75
N ARG A 74 4.82 -15.19 4.22
CA ARG A 74 5.15 -14.34 5.38
C ARG A 74 5.64 -12.95 5.03
N VAL A 75 5.96 -12.70 3.78
CA VAL A 75 6.53 -11.42 3.39
C VAL A 75 5.58 -10.26 3.64
N ARG A 76 4.26 -10.50 3.53
CA ARG A 76 3.28 -9.46 3.85
C ARG A 76 3.38 -9.01 5.31
N MET A 77 3.71 -9.94 6.21
CA MET A 77 3.88 -9.60 7.63
C MET A 77 5.16 -8.82 7.87
N ARG A 78 6.20 -9.10 7.09
CA ARG A 78 7.44 -8.30 7.15
C ARG A 78 7.19 -6.88 6.67
N LEU A 79 6.37 -6.73 5.63
CA LEU A 79 5.99 -5.42 5.14
C LEU A 79 5.14 -4.68 6.16
N GLU A 80 4.22 -5.38 6.82
CA GLU A 80 3.44 -4.81 7.89
C GLU A 80 4.34 -4.21 8.98
N ARG A 81 5.32 -4.97 9.43
CA ARG A 81 6.26 -4.50 10.45
C ARG A 81 7.07 -3.30 9.98
N ALA A 82 7.54 -3.34 8.76
CA ALA A 82 8.29 -2.23 8.18
C ALA A 82 7.41 -0.97 8.10
N TYR A 83 6.18 -1.13 7.65
CA TYR A 83 5.24 -0.02 7.54
C TYR A 83 4.99 0.61 8.91
N VAL A 84 4.64 -0.19 9.91
CA VAL A 84 4.36 0.30 11.26
C VAL A 84 5.60 1.00 11.86
N SER A 85 6.77 0.43 11.64
CA SER A 85 8.02 0.97 12.16
C SER A 85 8.41 2.29 11.53
N LEU A 86 8.21 2.43 10.22
CA LEU A 86 8.67 3.60 9.46
C LEU A 86 7.63 4.71 9.42
N VAL A 87 6.37 4.37 9.27
CA VAL A 87 5.30 5.37 9.17
C VAL A 87 4.78 5.79 10.54
N ARG A 88 4.80 4.88 11.51
CA ARG A 88 4.35 5.11 12.88
C ARG A 88 2.88 5.52 12.97
N ARG A 89 2.06 5.00 12.07
CA ARG A 89 0.61 5.21 12.07
C ARG A 89 -0.09 3.89 11.85
N PRO A 90 -0.04 2.97 12.84
CA PRO A 90 -0.64 1.64 12.68
C PRO A 90 -2.14 1.70 12.45
N GLU A 91 -2.80 2.76 12.90
CA GLU A 91 -4.23 2.93 12.70
C GLU A 91 -4.61 3.12 11.22
N HIS A 92 -3.67 3.50 10.37
CA HIS A 92 -3.90 3.62 8.93
C HIS A 92 -3.89 2.26 8.23
N LEU A 93 -3.31 1.25 8.86
CA LEU A 93 -3.26 -0.10 8.30
C LEU A 93 -4.57 -0.80 8.63
N VAL A 94 -5.43 -0.91 7.61
CA VAL A 94 -6.78 -1.46 7.78
C VAL A 94 -6.75 -2.97 7.89
N ASP A 95 -5.95 -3.63 7.05
CA ASP A 95 -5.90 -5.09 7.02
C ASP A 95 -4.60 -5.60 6.41
N VAL A 96 -4.21 -6.80 6.82
CA VAL A 96 -3.11 -7.56 6.22
C VAL A 96 -3.66 -8.95 5.93
N GLU A 97 -3.83 -9.28 4.65
CA GLU A 97 -4.56 -10.48 4.25
C GLU A 97 -3.69 -11.43 3.42
N PRO A 98 -3.82 -12.74 3.63
CA PRO A 98 -3.24 -13.68 2.67
C PRO A 98 -4.03 -13.63 1.37
N ALA A 99 -3.33 -13.58 0.25
CA ALA A 99 -3.97 -13.55 -1.04
C ALA A 99 -3.04 -14.08 -2.11
N LYS A 100 -3.63 -14.74 -3.10
CA LYS A 100 -2.92 -15.05 -4.34
C LYS A 100 -2.68 -13.76 -5.11
N LEU A 101 -1.94 -13.84 -6.19
CA LEU A 101 -1.71 -12.67 -7.05
C LEU A 101 -3.05 -12.06 -7.44
N LEU A 102 -3.15 -10.75 -7.20
CA LEU A 102 -4.28 -9.96 -7.67
C LEU A 102 -3.89 -9.34 -9.01
N ASP A 103 -4.81 -9.40 -9.97
CA ASP A 103 -4.58 -8.72 -11.23
C ASP A 103 -4.87 -7.22 -11.07
N ARG A 104 -4.61 -6.46 -12.14
CA ARG A 104 -4.78 -5.02 -12.11
C ARG A 104 -6.21 -4.61 -11.74
N ASP A 105 -7.20 -5.28 -12.31
CA ASP A 105 -8.61 -4.93 -12.07
C ASP A 105 -9.01 -5.21 -10.63
N GLU A 106 -8.51 -6.29 -10.05
CA GLU A 106 -8.76 -6.62 -8.65
C GLU A 106 -8.11 -5.60 -7.71
N LEU A 107 -6.89 -5.17 -8.01
CA LEU A 107 -6.22 -4.12 -7.24
C LEU A 107 -7.01 -2.82 -7.29
N VAL A 108 -7.46 -2.42 -8.47
CA VAL A 108 -8.25 -1.21 -8.66
C VAL A 108 -9.57 -1.30 -7.90
N SER A 109 -10.25 -2.46 -7.97
CA SER A 109 -11.50 -2.68 -7.25
C SER A 109 -11.32 -2.58 -5.74
N ARG A 110 -10.27 -3.23 -5.21
CA ARG A 110 -9.97 -3.17 -3.78
C ARG A 110 -9.66 -1.74 -3.35
N LEU A 111 -8.93 -1.02 -4.17
CA LEU A 111 -8.58 0.37 -3.89
C LEU A 111 -9.82 1.26 -3.86
N ALA A 112 -10.74 1.05 -4.80
CA ALA A 112 -11.99 1.79 -4.85
C ALA A 112 -12.85 1.54 -3.58
N GLU A 113 -12.96 0.29 -3.16
CA GLU A 113 -13.66 -0.07 -1.93
C GLU A 113 -13.03 0.61 -0.71
N LEU A 114 -11.71 0.60 -0.65
CA LEU A 114 -10.98 1.17 0.48
C LEU A 114 -11.12 2.69 0.54
N SER A 115 -11.27 3.33 -0.60
CA SER A 115 -11.35 4.79 -0.73
C SER A 115 -12.77 5.33 -0.50
N ALA A 116 -13.74 4.46 -0.47
CA ALA A 116 -15.15 4.86 -0.33
C ALA A 116 -15.46 5.46 1.04
#